data_a6009ea99bc16ae4c215345fa5d117e9
#
_entry.id   a6009ea99bc16ae4c215345fa5d117e9
#
_cell.length_a   1.000
_cell.length_b   1.000
_cell.length_c   1.000
_cell.angle_alpha   90.00
_cell.angle_beta   90.00
_cell.angle_gamma   90.00
#
_symmetry.space_group_name_H-M   'P 1'
#
loop_
_entity.id
_entity.type
_entity.pdbx_description
1 polymer ?
#
loop_
_entity_poly.entity_id
_entity_poly.type
_entity_poly.pdbx_seq_one_letter_code
_entity_poly.pdbx_strand_id
1 'polypeptide(L)'
;HGRPHSPCGGAAEPDSKYPYAGALIGWWGFEAPEKLHNPMTATDIMGYCKNQWISDYTYNLLTERVAFLNGAVREVPPPGGMQHFLFLLTDMGGPRWGIERPNPRYPSGDPEAANVLDIDGNVVATITVYRTPTDHLSGAVVLVPDPEPGWHAVQIQGEVPLAFGATNFSQ
;
A
#
# COMPACT_ATOMS: atom_id res chain seq x y z
N HIS A 1 -5.06 5.55 2.34
CA HIS A 1 -5.92 6.53 2.99
C HIS A 1 -7.33 6.59 2.37
N GLY A 2 -7.56 6.00 1.20
CA GLY A 2 -8.86 5.90 0.55
C GLY A 2 -9.47 7.24 0.10
N ARG A 3 -8.63 8.23 -0.19
CA ARG A 3 -9.07 9.54 -0.65
C ARG A 3 -8.79 9.70 -2.15
N PRO A 4 -9.76 10.20 -2.96
CA PRO A 4 -9.51 10.57 -4.34
C PRO A 4 -8.55 11.77 -4.43
N HIS A 5 -7.99 11.99 -5.60
CA HIS A 5 -7.05 13.08 -5.83
C HIS A 5 -7.77 14.44 -5.91
N SER A 6 -7.07 15.50 -5.52
CA SER A 6 -7.51 16.86 -5.85
C SER A 6 -7.33 17.13 -7.36
N PRO A 7 -8.20 17.94 -8.00
CA PRO A 7 -8.29 18.05 -9.46
C PRO A 7 -7.15 18.88 -10.07
N CYS A 8 -5.92 18.36 -10.05
CA CYS A 8 -4.75 19.08 -10.50
C CYS A 8 -3.66 18.15 -11.06
N GLY A 9 -2.97 18.59 -12.11
CA GLY A 9 -1.81 17.91 -12.67
C GLY A 9 -2.10 16.59 -13.38
N GLY A 10 -3.31 16.43 -13.94
CA GLY A 10 -3.70 15.22 -14.66
C GLY A 10 -4.02 14.03 -13.76
N ALA A 11 -4.42 14.30 -12.53
CA ALA A 11 -4.85 13.27 -11.61
C ALA A 11 -5.98 12.40 -12.20
N ALA A 12 -5.83 11.09 -12.15
CA ALA A 12 -6.88 10.15 -12.52
C ALA A 12 -7.97 10.19 -11.45
N GLU A 13 -9.24 10.16 -11.88
CA GLU A 13 -10.41 10.14 -10.99
C GLU A 13 -10.37 11.22 -9.89
N PRO A 14 -10.31 12.51 -10.27
CA PRO A 14 -10.24 13.58 -9.30
C PRO A 14 -11.51 13.65 -8.44
N ASP A 15 -11.38 14.10 -7.20
CA ASP A 15 -12.50 14.31 -6.30
C ASP A 15 -13.46 15.37 -6.85
N SER A 16 -14.62 14.93 -7.32
CA SER A 16 -15.67 15.84 -7.84
C SER A 16 -16.26 16.78 -6.77
N LYS A 17 -16.01 16.50 -5.49
CA LYS A 17 -16.46 17.30 -4.35
C LYS A 17 -15.40 18.29 -3.87
N TYR A 18 -14.22 18.29 -4.50
CA TYR A 18 -13.15 19.21 -4.11
C TYR A 18 -13.60 20.67 -4.33
N PRO A 19 -13.59 21.52 -3.29
CA PRO A 19 -14.31 22.80 -3.33
C PRO A 19 -13.57 23.91 -4.08
N TYR A 20 -12.26 23.79 -4.31
CA TYR A 20 -11.44 24.86 -4.84
C TYR A 20 -10.98 24.56 -6.27
N ALA A 21 -11.21 25.50 -7.19
CA ALA A 21 -10.75 25.37 -8.58
C ALA A 21 -9.23 25.21 -8.65
N GLY A 22 -8.76 24.36 -9.56
CA GLY A 22 -7.33 24.10 -9.76
C GLY A 22 -6.63 23.44 -8.57
N ALA A 23 -7.42 22.81 -7.68
CA ALA A 23 -6.94 22.21 -6.45
C ALA A 23 -6.19 23.17 -5.51
N LEU A 24 -6.58 24.43 -5.48
CA LEU A 24 -6.05 25.39 -4.51
C LEU A 24 -6.35 24.99 -3.07
N ILE A 25 -5.54 25.44 -2.11
CA ILE A 25 -5.65 24.97 -0.72
C ILE A 25 -6.77 25.63 0.11
N GLY A 26 -7.42 26.67 -0.41
CA GLY A 26 -8.55 27.34 0.21
C GLY A 26 -8.19 28.35 1.29
N TRP A 27 -7.33 27.99 2.23
CA TRP A 27 -6.89 28.84 3.35
C TRP A 27 -5.37 28.94 3.42
N TRP A 28 -4.88 29.97 4.12
CA TRP A 28 -3.46 30.13 4.36
C TRP A 28 -2.88 28.94 5.11
N GLY A 29 -1.85 28.32 4.54
CA GLY A 29 -1.07 27.29 5.20
C GLY A 29 0.10 27.89 5.97
N PHE A 30 0.44 27.33 7.12
CA PHE A 30 1.58 27.74 7.93
C PHE A 30 2.56 26.58 8.11
N GLU A 31 3.79 26.77 7.66
CA GLU A 31 4.90 25.86 7.85
C GLU A 31 5.91 26.49 8.81
N ALA A 32 6.10 25.86 9.95
CA ALA A 32 7.07 26.32 10.94
C ALA A 32 8.50 26.33 10.36
N PRO A 33 9.38 27.31 10.70
CA PRO A 33 9.10 28.33 11.69
C PRO A 33 8.36 29.57 11.15
N GLU A 34 8.40 29.89 9.87
CA GLU A 34 7.90 31.20 9.40
C GLU A 34 7.38 31.22 7.95
N LYS A 35 7.12 30.08 7.33
CA LYS A 35 6.68 30.05 5.93
C LYS A 35 5.15 30.01 5.82
N LEU A 36 4.61 30.90 5.02
CA LEU A 36 3.20 30.94 4.67
C LEU A 36 2.95 30.44 3.25
N HIS A 37 1.98 29.56 3.10
CA HIS A 37 1.50 29.09 1.81
C HIS A 37 0.24 29.86 1.42
N ASN A 38 0.35 30.59 0.32
CA ASN A 38 -0.73 31.45 -0.18
C ASN A 38 -1.84 30.59 -0.82
N PRO A 39 -3.10 30.71 -0.36
CA PRO A 39 -4.22 29.93 -0.88
C PRO A 39 -4.51 30.14 -2.37
N MET A 40 -4.07 31.25 -2.94
CA MET A 40 -4.27 31.56 -4.37
C MET A 40 -3.20 30.96 -5.28
N THR A 41 -2.14 30.37 -4.73
CA THR A 41 -1.01 29.83 -5.52
C THR A 41 -0.56 28.46 -5.06
N ALA A 42 -0.83 28.09 -3.82
CA ALA A 42 -0.53 26.75 -3.32
C ALA A 42 -1.65 25.77 -3.69
N THR A 43 -1.26 24.56 -4.06
CA THR A 43 -2.17 23.49 -4.49
C THR A 43 -2.16 22.35 -3.47
N ASP A 44 -3.25 21.59 -3.44
CA ASP A 44 -3.42 20.51 -2.48
C ASP A 44 -2.42 19.38 -2.71
N ILE A 45 -1.91 18.84 -1.61
CA ILE A 45 -0.96 17.71 -1.57
C ILE A 45 -1.51 16.45 -2.26
N MET A 46 -2.82 16.30 -2.36
CA MET A 46 -3.48 15.19 -3.04
C MET A 46 -3.53 15.36 -4.56
N GLY A 47 -3.01 16.45 -5.12
CA GLY A 47 -2.86 16.66 -6.56
C GLY A 47 -1.43 16.45 -7.04
N TYR A 48 -1.23 16.57 -8.36
CA TYR A 48 0.09 16.44 -8.99
C TYR A 48 0.67 17.76 -9.49
N CYS A 49 0.14 18.88 -9.02
CA CYS A 49 0.68 20.20 -9.31
C CYS A 49 1.86 20.55 -8.40
N LYS A 50 2.59 21.63 -8.76
CA LYS A 50 3.69 22.16 -7.95
C LYS A 50 3.20 23.06 -6.83
N ASN A 51 4.09 23.47 -5.91
CA ASN A 51 3.80 24.34 -4.77
C ASN A 51 2.73 23.74 -3.84
N GLN A 52 2.95 22.51 -3.41
CA GLN A 52 1.98 21.73 -2.66
C GLN A 52 1.96 22.10 -1.18
N TRP A 53 0.75 22.13 -0.64
CA TRP A 53 0.45 22.17 0.78
C TRP A 53 -0.87 21.45 1.04
N ILE A 54 -1.21 21.16 2.28
CA ILE A 54 -2.49 20.52 2.60
C ILE A 54 -3.61 21.56 2.57
N SER A 55 -4.70 21.29 1.84
CA SER A 55 -5.92 22.12 1.91
C SER A 55 -6.67 21.86 3.22
N ASP A 56 -7.50 22.83 3.63
CA ASP A 56 -8.42 22.64 4.74
C ASP A 56 -9.41 21.51 4.49
N TYR A 57 -9.84 21.33 3.24
CA TYR A 57 -10.69 20.21 2.82
C TYR A 57 -10.03 18.87 3.07
N THR A 58 -8.82 18.66 2.56
CA THR A 58 -8.07 17.42 2.76
C THR A 58 -7.71 17.21 4.23
N TYR A 59 -7.29 18.28 4.93
CA TYR A 59 -6.97 18.21 6.35
C TYR A 59 -8.15 17.75 7.21
N ASN A 60 -9.33 18.33 7.00
CA ASN A 60 -10.53 17.98 7.75
C ASN A 60 -10.93 16.52 7.52
N LEU A 61 -10.90 16.05 6.26
CA LEU A 61 -11.25 14.68 5.92
C LEU A 61 -10.23 13.65 6.48
N LEU A 62 -8.94 14.00 6.51
CA LEU A 62 -7.93 13.16 7.17
C LEU A 62 -8.12 13.14 8.68
N THR A 63 -8.46 14.28 9.27
CA THR A 63 -8.76 14.38 10.71
C THR A 63 -9.97 13.52 11.09
N GLU A 64 -11.04 13.58 10.33
CA GLU A 64 -12.21 12.72 10.49
C GLU A 64 -11.84 11.23 10.40
N ARG A 65 -11.00 10.86 9.42
CA ARG A 65 -10.52 9.48 9.27
C ARG A 65 -9.66 9.03 10.45
N VAL A 66 -8.77 9.88 10.92
CA VAL A 66 -7.95 9.61 12.11
C VAL A 66 -8.83 9.45 13.34
N ALA A 67 -9.81 10.35 13.54
CA ALA A 67 -10.76 10.26 14.64
C ALA A 67 -11.58 8.96 14.59
N PHE A 68 -12.05 8.58 13.40
CA PHE A 68 -12.75 7.31 13.19
C PHE A 68 -11.87 6.12 13.56
N LEU A 69 -10.61 6.07 13.10
CA LEU A 69 -9.69 4.97 13.41
C LEU A 69 -9.31 4.91 14.89
N ASN A 70 -9.17 6.05 15.56
CA ASN A 70 -8.89 6.11 16.98
C ASN A 70 -10.11 5.75 17.86
N GLY A 71 -11.31 5.99 17.35
CA GLY A 71 -12.57 5.60 17.98
C GLY A 71 -13.04 4.19 17.63
N ALA A 72 -12.49 3.61 16.57
CA ALA A 72 -12.79 2.25 16.20
C ALA A 72 -12.27 1.28 17.29
N VAL A 73 -13.10 0.35 17.70
CA VAL A 73 -12.66 -0.78 18.53
C VAL A 73 -11.51 -1.44 17.79
N ARG A 74 -10.36 -1.53 18.46
CA ARG A 74 -9.17 -2.18 17.91
C ARG A 74 -9.61 -3.57 17.45
N GLU A 75 -9.56 -3.81 16.14
CA GLU A 75 -9.86 -5.14 15.62
C GLU A 75 -9.01 -6.16 16.39
N VAL A 76 -9.66 -7.22 16.83
CA VAL A 76 -8.92 -8.33 17.45
C VAL A 76 -7.88 -8.77 16.41
N PRO A 77 -6.60 -8.81 16.78
CA PRO A 77 -5.57 -9.23 15.84
C PRO A 77 -5.97 -10.56 15.21
N PRO A 78 -5.80 -10.73 13.90
CA PRO A 78 -6.15 -11.98 13.25
C PRO A 78 -5.44 -13.16 13.91
N PRO A 79 -6.05 -14.35 13.92
CA PRO A 79 -5.42 -15.56 14.43
C PRO A 79 -4.05 -15.75 13.79
N GLY A 80 -3.04 -16.10 14.57
CA GLY A 80 -1.67 -16.30 14.08
C GLY A 80 -0.66 -15.26 14.56
N GLY A 81 -1.13 -14.13 15.14
CA GLY A 81 -0.23 -13.11 15.70
C GLY A 81 0.59 -12.36 14.65
N MET A 82 1.59 -11.61 15.11
CA MET A 82 2.58 -10.94 14.25
C MET A 82 3.59 -11.96 13.74
N GLN A 83 3.83 -11.96 12.44
CA GLN A 83 4.80 -12.82 11.80
C GLN A 83 5.57 -12.06 10.69
N HIS A 84 6.67 -12.62 10.27
CA HIS A 84 7.41 -12.11 9.13
C HIS A 84 6.76 -12.54 7.83
N PHE A 85 6.76 -11.61 6.88
CA PHE A 85 6.32 -11.86 5.51
C PHE A 85 7.38 -11.39 4.54
N LEU A 86 7.49 -12.09 3.43
CA LEU A 86 8.16 -11.59 2.24
C LEU A 86 7.19 -10.74 1.44
N PHE A 87 7.68 -9.71 0.78
CA PHE A 87 6.90 -8.93 -0.17
C PHE A 87 7.10 -9.49 -1.57
N LEU A 88 6.03 -9.94 -2.17
CA LEU A 88 5.98 -10.26 -3.58
C LEU A 88 5.24 -9.13 -4.29
N LEU A 89 5.90 -8.53 -5.27
CA LEU A 89 5.31 -7.48 -6.11
C LEU A 89 4.84 -8.13 -7.40
N THR A 90 3.60 -7.86 -7.79
CA THR A 90 3.05 -8.27 -9.08
C THR A 90 2.71 -7.05 -9.88
N ASP A 91 3.15 -6.96 -11.12
CA ASP A 91 2.79 -5.93 -12.09
C ASP A 91 2.91 -6.48 -13.52
N MET A 92 2.82 -5.61 -14.53
CA MET A 92 2.94 -6.02 -15.93
C MET A 92 4.29 -6.67 -16.29
N GLY A 93 5.31 -6.50 -15.45
CA GLY A 93 6.62 -7.15 -15.60
C GLY A 93 6.68 -8.55 -14.99
N GLY A 94 5.59 -9.01 -14.38
CA GLY A 94 5.50 -10.30 -13.69
C GLY A 94 5.87 -10.23 -12.20
N PRO A 95 5.73 -11.35 -11.50
CA PRO A 95 6.00 -11.42 -10.06
C PRO A 95 7.51 -11.29 -9.77
N ARG A 96 7.85 -10.52 -8.73
CA ARG A 96 9.21 -10.36 -8.22
C ARG A 96 9.23 -10.11 -6.73
N TRP A 97 10.29 -10.53 -6.05
CA TRP A 97 10.49 -10.25 -4.63
C TRP A 97 10.84 -8.78 -4.40
N GLY A 98 10.31 -8.21 -3.32
CA GLY A 98 10.74 -6.93 -2.79
C GLY A 98 12.17 -7.01 -2.22
N ILE A 99 12.83 -5.85 -2.11
CA ILE A 99 14.25 -5.76 -1.76
C ILE A 99 14.50 -5.99 -0.27
N GLU A 100 13.55 -5.64 0.59
CA GLU A 100 13.72 -5.68 2.04
C GLU A 100 12.68 -6.59 2.71
N ARG A 101 13.12 -7.28 3.76
CA ARG A 101 12.25 -8.03 4.64
C ARG A 101 11.61 -7.06 5.63
N PRO A 102 10.29 -6.90 5.65
CA PRO A 102 9.65 -5.99 6.59
C PRO A 102 9.73 -6.53 8.03
N ASN A 103 9.57 -5.63 9.01
CA ASN A 103 9.37 -6.03 10.40
C ASN A 103 8.15 -6.94 10.55
N PRO A 104 8.09 -7.78 11.61
CA PRO A 104 6.93 -8.59 11.90
C PRO A 104 5.66 -7.76 11.94
N ARG A 105 4.60 -8.25 11.33
CA ARG A 105 3.30 -7.57 11.25
C ARG A 105 2.13 -8.55 11.30
N TYR A 106 0.95 -8.04 11.54
CA TYR A 106 -0.28 -8.77 11.28
C TYR A 106 -0.52 -8.85 9.78
N PRO A 107 -1.07 -9.97 9.27
CA PRO A 107 -1.46 -10.07 7.88
C PRO A 107 -2.46 -8.96 7.52
N SER A 108 -2.28 -8.34 6.36
CA SER A 108 -3.16 -7.29 5.82
C SER A 108 -3.34 -7.47 4.32
N GLY A 109 -4.52 -7.20 3.82
CA GLY A 109 -4.94 -7.44 2.44
C GLY A 109 -5.97 -8.55 2.33
N ASP A 110 -6.43 -8.81 1.11
CA ASP A 110 -7.38 -9.87 0.82
C ASP A 110 -6.68 -11.23 0.85
N PRO A 111 -7.20 -12.21 1.65
CA PRO A 111 -6.60 -13.53 1.72
C PRO A 111 -6.86 -14.31 0.44
N GLU A 112 -5.83 -14.95 -0.11
CA GLU A 112 -5.92 -15.86 -1.24
C GLU A 112 -5.05 -17.10 -1.03
N ALA A 113 -5.36 -18.19 -1.71
CA ALA A 113 -4.57 -19.42 -1.66
C ALA A 113 -3.39 -19.35 -2.63
N ALA A 114 -2.23 -19.78 -2.20
CA ALA A 114 -1.05 -19.96 -3.04
C ALA A 114 -0.47 -21.37 -2.84
N ASN A 115 0.03 -21.95 -3.92
CA ASN A 115 0.72 -23.23 -3.86
C ASN A 115 2.21 -23.02 -3.55
N VAL A 116 2.75 -23.88 -2.72
CA VAL A 116 4.18 -23.96 -2.49
C VAL A 116 4.72 -25.18 -3.22
N LEU A 117 5.80 -24.99 -3.95
CA LEU A 117 6.41 -26.00 -4.79
C LEU A 117 7.76 -26.42 -4.21
N ASP A 118 8.08 -27.72 -4.37
CA ASP A 118 9.43 -28.24 -4.14
C ASP A 118 10.36 -27.93 -5.33
N ILE A 119 11.60 -28.44 -5.27
CA ILE A 119 12.60 -28.25 -6.32
C ILE A 119 12.23 -28.91 -7.64
N ASP A 120 11.41 -29.95 -7.59
CA ASP A 120 10.94 -30.70 -8.75
C ASP A 120 9.64 -30.10 -9.35
N GLY A 121 9.10 -29.03 -8.72
CA GLY A 121 7.89 -28.36 -9.16
C GLY A 121 6.59 -29.00 -8.69
N ASN A 122 6.64 -29.95 -7.75
CA ASN A 122 5.45 -30.55 -7.17
C ASN A 122 4.88 -29.65 -6.07
N VAL A 123 3.55 -29.61 -5.94
CA VAL A 123 2.88 -28.90 -4.86
C VAL A 123 3.09 -29.67 -3.56
N VAL A 124 3.78 -29.04 -2.60
CA VAL A 124 4.06 -29.63 -1.27
C VAL A 124 3.20 -29.02 -0.17
N ALA A 125 2.66 -27.82 -0.40
CA ALA A 125 1.75 -27.16 0.53
C ALA A 125 0.83 -26.16 -0.19
N THR A 126 -0.28 -25.83 0.45
CA THR A 126 -1.10 -24.66 0.08
C THR A 126 -1.14 -23.73 1.29
N ILE A 127 -0.79 -22.46 1.07
CA ILE A 127 -0.69 -21.44 2.11
C ILE A 127 -1.66 -20.29 1.84
N THR A 128 -1.95 -19.51 2.86
CA THR A 128 -2.67 -18.25 2.69
C THR A 128 -1.67 -17.12 2.51
N VAL A 129 -1.82 -16.36 1.45
CA VAL A 129 -1.11 -15.11 1.18
C VAL A 129 -2.12 -13.96 1.20
N TYR A 130 -1.65 -12.70 1.32
CA TYR A 130 -2.55 -11.56 1.47
C TYR A 130 -2.22 -10.52 0.41
N ARG A 131 -3.18 -10.28 -0.50
CA ARG A 131 -3.02 -9.36 -1.63
C ARG A 131 -3.56 -7.97 -1.31
N THR A 132 -2.77 -6.95 -1.57
CA THR A 132 -3.19 -5.55 -1.54
C THR A 132 -2.92 -4.93 -2.90
N PRO A 133 -3.96 -4.53 -3.65
CA PRO A 133 -3.77 -3.83 -4.92
C PRO A 133 -2.94 -2.56 -4.73
N THR A 134 -2.07 -2.25 -5.70
CA THR A 134 -1.36 -0.97 -5.72
C THR A 134 -2.30 0.13 -6.19
N ASP A 135 -2.24 1.27 -5.49
CA ASP A 135 -3.03 2.44 -5.86
C ASP A 135 -2.47 3.05 -7.16
N HIS A 136 -3.33 3.30 -8.14
CA HIS A 136 -3.02 3.92 -9.45
C HIS A 136 -2.04 3.18 -10.37
N LEU A 137 -1.59 2.00 -10.00
CA LEU A 137 -0.72 1.16 -10.82
C LEU A 137 -1.37 -0.20 -11.04
N SER A 138 -1.15 -0.80 -12.22
CA SER A 138 -1.50 -2.18 -12.41
C SER A 138 -0.58 -3.06 -11.56
N GLY A 139 -1.16 -3.84 -10.66
CA GLY A 139 -0.39 -4.76 -9.83
C GLY A 139 -0.84 -4.81 -8.38
N ALA A 140 -0.10 -5.53 -7.57
CA ALA A 140 -0.38 -5.71 -6.16
C ALA A 140 0.90 -5.99 -5.37
N VAL A 141 0.83 -5.71 -4.08
CA VAL A 141 1.76 -6.23 -3.08
C VAL A 141 1.11 -7.45 -2.44
N VAL A 142 1.81 -8.57 -2.43
CA VAL A 142 1.36 -9.80 -1.79
C VAL A 142 2.28 -10.14 -0.64
N LEU A 143 1.69 -10.30 0.55
CA LEU A 143 2.41 -10.77 1.74
C LEU A 143 2.45 -12.30 1.69
N VAL A 144 3.64 -12.85 1.59
CA VAL A 144 3.90 -14.29 1.58
C VAL A 144 4.57 -14.66 2.90
N PRO A 145 4.05 -15.62 3.69
CA PRO A 145 4.72 -16.10 4.88
C PRO A 145 6.15 -16.53 4.61
N ASP A 146 7.03 -16.42 5.60
CA ASP A 146 8.40 -16.91 5.49
C ASP A 146 8.43 -18.39 5.08
N PRO A 147 9.32 -18.77 4.15
CA PRO A 147 9.38 -20.14 3.68
C PRO A 147 9.87 -21.09 4.76
N GLU A 148 9.29 -22.28 4.78
CA GLU A 148 9.73 -23.40 5.58
C GLU A 148 10.79 -24.25 4.83
N PRO A 149 11.57 -25.08 5.55
CA PRO A 149 12.51 -25.98 4.91
C PRO A 149 11.84 -26.91 3.87
N GLY A 150 12.42 -26.98 2.69
CA GLY A 150 11.89 -27.77 1.57
C GLY A 150 10.99 -26.96 0.62
N TRP A 151 10.64 -25.73 0.95
CA TRP A 151 9.94 -24.85 0.04
C TRP A 151 10.91 -24.25 -0.97
N HIS A 152 10.61 -24.41 -2.26
CA HIS A 152 11.47 -23.92 -3.33
C HIS A 152 10.87 -22.70 -4.05
N ALA A 153 9.58 -22.73 -4.32
CA ALA A 153 8.88 -21.64 -5.00
C ALA A 153 7.46 -21.45 -4.47
N VAL A 154 6.91 -20.26 -4.66
CA VAL A 154 5.49 -19.97 -4.44
C VAL A 154 4.81 -19.68 -5.78
N GLN A 155 3.60 -20.20 -5.96
CA GLN A 155 2.75 -19.95 -7.10
C GLN A 155 1.40 -19.43 -6.66
N ILE A 156 1.12 -18.17 -6.98
CA ILE A 156 -0.19 -17.56 -6.79
C ILE A 156 -1.04 -17.92 -8.02
N GLN A 157 -2.35 -18.07 -7.81
CA GLN A 157 -3.26 -18.46 -8.88
C GLN A 157 -3.17 -17.48 -10.08
N GLY A 158 -2.90 -18.02 -11.27
CA GLY A 158 -2.76 -17.25 -12.51
C GLY A 158 -1.38 -16.63 -12.74
N GLU A 159 -0.45 -16.75 -11.79
CA GLU A 159 0.92 -16.24 -11.89
C GLU A 159 1.91 -17.37 -12.19
N VAL A 160 3.06 -17.00 -12.73
CA VAL A 160 4.19 -17.94 -12.85
C VAL A 160 4.80 -18.19 -11.48
N PRO A 161 5.30 -19.43 -11.22
CA PRO A 161 6.00 -19.70 -9.96
C PRO A 161 7.21 -18.79 -9.77
N LEU A 162 7.39 -18.28 -8.55
CA LEU A 162 8.54 -17.47 -8.17
C LEU A 162 9.37 -18.20 -7.11
N ALA A 163 10.62 -18.51 -7.44
CA ALA A 163 11.52 -19.20 -6.52
C ALA A 163 11.85 -18.33 -5.30
N PHE A 164 11.90 -18.93 -4.11
CA PHE A 164 12.45 -18.30 -2.92
C PHE A 164 13.97 -18.16 -3.12
N GLY A 165 14.47 -16.92 -3.23
CA GLY A 165 15.90 -16.69 -3.50
C GLY A 165 16.80 -17.13 -2.36
N ALA A 166 17.93 -17.76 -2.70
CA ALA A 166 18.92 -18.24 -1.74
C ALA A 166 19.64 -17.14 -0.92
N THR A 167 19.47 -15.87 -1.29
CA THR A 167 20.21 -14.74 -0.72
C THR A 167 19.49 -13.95 0.37
N ASN A 168 18.23 -14.24 0.63
CA ASN A 168 17.42 -13.41 1.54
C ASN A 168 17.16 -14.01 2.92
N PHE A 169 17.74 -15.16 3.24
CA PHE A 169 17.42 -15.93 4.46
C PHE A 169 18.59 -16.16 5.41
N SER A 170 19.68 -15.38 5.33
CA SER A 170 20.68 -15.40 6.40
C SER A 170 20.13 -14.64 7.62
N GLN A 171 20.07 -15.36 8.71
CA GLN A 171 19.65 -15.00 10.07
C GLN A 171 20.29 -13.71 10.60
#